data_cc145559a7d6e30605fc8e5204ec7323
#
_entry.id   cc145559a7d6e30605fc8e5204ec7323
#
_cell.length_a   1.000
_cell.length_b   1.000
_cell.length_c   1.000
_cell.angle_alpha   90.00
_cell.angle_beta   90.00
_cell.angle_gamma   90.00
#
_symmetry.space_group_name_H-M   'P 1'
#
loop_
_entity.id
_entity.type
_entity.pdbx_description
1 polymer ?
#
loop_
_entity_poly.entity_id
_entity_poly.type
_entity_poly.pdbx_seq_one_letter_code
_entity_poly.pdbx_strand_id
1 'polypeptide(L)' 'MSTLEFYTERAAQCRAEADATKLMNVRDRCLSAASAWDNMADRVRQTQTYRVEDAARKVEQGRAGAGL' A
#
# COMPACT_ATOMS: atom_id res chain seq x y z
N MET A 1 -7.83 -11.22 5.97
CA MET A 1 -6.71 -10.56 5.29
C MET A 1 -7.10 -9.15 4.90
N SER A 2 -6.30 -8.15 5.21
CA SER A 2 -6.59 -6.78 4.84
C SER A 2 -6.26 -6.54 3.36
N THR A 3 -6.83 -5.47 2.78
CA THR A 3 -6.53 -5.07 1.41
C THR A 3 -5.02 -4.81 1.22
N LEU A 4 -4.39 -4.16 2.20
CA LEU A 4 -2.96 -3.87 2.17
C LEU A 4 -2.14 -5.16 2.16
N GLU A 5 -2.46 -6.11 3.03
CA GLU A 5 -1.80 -7.41 3.07
C GLU A 5 -1.95 -8.15 1.75
N PHE A 6 -3.13 -8.11 1.16
CA PHE A 6 -3.39 -8.74 -0.14
C PHE A 6 -2.46 -8.16 -1.22
N TYR A 7 -2.37 -6.84 -1.30
CA TYR A 7 -1.53 -6.19 -2.31
C TYR A 7 -0.04 -6.46 -2.09
N THR A 8 0.43 -6.41 -0.85
CA THR A 8 1.83 -6.67 -0.53
C THR A 8 2.21 -8.13 -0.80
N GLU A 9 1.32 -9.06 -0.51
CA GLU A 9 1.51 -10.48 -0.80
C GLU A 9 1.59 -10.74 -2.31
N ARG A 10 0.71 -10.12 -3.08
CA ARG A 10 0.70 -10.26 -4.54
C ARG A 10 1.99 -9.72 -5.14
N ALA A 11 2.47 -8.58 -4.68
CA ALA A 11 3.75 -8.02 -5.14
C ALA A 11 4.90 -8.97 -4.84
N ALA A 12 4.93 -9.55 -3.65
CA ALA A 12 5.97 -10.53 -3.26
C ALA A 12 5.91 -11.78 -4.14
N GLN A 13 4.72 -12.30 -4.43
CA GLN A 13 4.53 -13.46 -5.31
C GLN A 13 5.05 -13.17 -6.72
N CYS A 14 4.73 -12.00 -7.26
CA CYS A 14 5.20 -11.61 -8.59
C CYS A 14 6.72 -11.50 -8.64
N ARG A 15 7.35 -10.96 -7.60
CA ARG A 15 8.81 -10.89 -7.52
C ARG A 15 9.44 -12.27 -7.43
N ALA A 16 8.86 -13.17 -6.64
CA ALA A 16 9.34 -14.54 -6.52
C ALA A 16 9.25 -15.28 -7.86
N GLU A 17 8.15 -15.11 -8.59
CA GLU A 17 7.99 -15.71 -9.92
C GLU A 17 9.01 -15.13 -10.90
N ALA A 18 9.27 -13.83 -10.85
CA ALA A 18 10.27 -13.19 -11.70
C ALA A 18 11.66 -13.75 -11.44
N ASP A 19 12.01 -13.99 -10.18
CA ASP A 19 13.32 -14.57 -9.81
C ASP A 19 13.43 -16.03 -10.21
N ALA A 20 12.32 -16.76 -10.21
CA ALA A 20 12.31 -18.19 -10.51
C ALA A 20 12.32 -18.52 -12.00
N THR A 21 11.90 -17.58 -12.86
CA THR A 21 11.79 -17.83 -14.29
C THR A 21 13.09 -17.47 -15.02
N LYS A 22 13.39 -18.26 -16.06
CA LYS A 22 14.50 -17.97 -16.98
C LYS A 22 14.03 -17.21 -18.21
N LEU A 23 12.72 -17.07 -18.38
CA LEU A 23 12.12 -16.42 -19.55
C LEU A 23 12.01 -14.91 -19.31
N MET A 24 12.68 -14.12 -20.14
CA MET A 24 12.69 -12.66 -20.01
C MET A 24 11.29 -12.05 -20.07
N ASN A 25 10.48 -12.53 -20.99
CA ASN A 25 9.10 -12.02 -21.15
C ASN A 25 8.26 -12.24 -19.89
N VAL A 26 8.41 -13.40 -19.25
CA VAL A 26 7.70 -13.74 -18.03
C VAL A 26 8.23 -12.88 -16.88
N ARG A 27 9.54 -12.73 -16.78
CA ARG A 27 10.16 -11.88 -15.76
C ARG A 27 9.67 -10.44 -15.86
N ASP A 28 9.70 -9.86 -17.05
CA ASP A 28 9.27 -8.48 -17.27
C ASP A 28 7.79 -8.30 -16.90
N ARG A 29 6.96 -9.26 -17.26
CA ARG A 29 5.54 -9.23 -16.93
C ARG A 29 5.32 -9.30 -15.43
N CYS A 30 6.04 -10.19 -14.75
CA CYS A 30 5.95 -10.33 -13.30
C CYS A 30 6.43 -9.09 -12.56
N LEU A 31 7.53 -8.46 -13.02
CA LEU A 31 8.04 -7.23 -12.43
C LEU A 31 7.09 -6.06 -12.63
N SER A 32 6.47 -5.96 -13.81
CA SER A 32 5.44 -4.94 -14.07
C SER A 32 4.23 -5.13 -13.17
N ALA A 33 3.79 -6.37 -13.00
CA ALA A 33 2.68 -6.69 -12.12
C ALA A 33 3.03 -6.36 -10.66
N ALA A 34 4.25 -6.68 -10.22
CA ALA A 34 4.71 -6.35 -8.87
C ALA A 34 4.68 -4.84 -8.62
N SER A 35 5.13 -4.05 -9.59
CA SER A 35 5.08 -2.58 -9.49
C SER A 35 3.64 -2.07 -9.37
N ALA A 36 2.72 -2.64 -10.14
CA ALA A 36 1.31 -2.28 -10.06
C ALA A 36 0.73 -2.59 -8.69
N TRP A 37 1.03 -3.76 -8.14
CA TRP A 37 0.57 -4.13 -6.80
C TRP A 37 1.18 -3.23 -5.72
N ASP A 38 2.46 -2.87 -5.84
CA ASP A 38 3.12 -1.93 -4.94
C ASP A 38 2.45 -0.56 -4.97
N ASN A 39 2.11 -0.06 -6.15
CA ASN A 39 1.42 1.23 -6.29
C ASN A 39 0.06 1.21 -5.60
N MET A 40 -0.67 0.10 -5.73
CA MET A 40 -1.95 -0.06 -5.02
C MET A 40 -1.76 -0.11 -3.51
N ALA A 41 -0.73 -0.82 -3.05
CA ALA A 41 -0.39 -0.88 -1.62
C ALA A 41 -0.03 0.50 -1.07
N ASP A 42 0.74 1.28 -1.82
CA ASP A 42 1.12 2.64 -1.43
C ASP A 42 -0.10 3.56 -1.31
N ARG A 43 -1.05 3.44 -2.21
CA ARG A 43 -2.30 4.20 -2.13
C ARG A 43 -3.09 3.87 -0.86
N VAL A 44 -3.15 2.60 -0.51
CA VAL A 44 -3.82 2.17 0.73
C VAL A 44 -3.09 2.75 1.95
N ARG A 45 -1.75 2.68 1.97
CA ARG A 45 -0.94 3.25 3.06
C ARG A 45 -1.15 4.75 3.19
N GLN A 46 -1.15 5.48 2.08
CA GLN A 46 -1.40 6.92 2.07
C GLN A 46 -2.78 7.26 2.62
N THR A 47 -3.80 6.53 2.21
CA THR A 47 -5.16 6.71 2.70
C THR A 47 -5.23 6.49 4.21
N GLN A 48 -4.58 5.45 4.71
CA GLN A 48 -4.53 5.17 6.14
C GLN A 48 -3.82 6.27 6.91
N THR A 49 -2.70 6.76 6.37
CA THR A 49 -1.94 7.87 6.97
C THR A 49 -2.78 9.14 7.06
N TYR A 50 -3.46 9.50 5.96
CA TYR A 50 -4.34 10.67 5.94
C TYR A 50 -5.49 10.55 6.94
N ARG A 51 -6.07 9.37 7.08
CA ARG A 51 -7.15 9.13 8.05
C ARG A 51 -6.66 9.32 9.49
N VAL A 52 -5.47 8.81 9.80
CA VAL A 52 -4.87 8.96 11.13
C VAL A 52 -4.57 10.44 11.43
N GLU A 53 -3.95 11.14 10.48
CA GLU A 53 -3.62 12.56 10.61
C GLU A 53 -4.89 13.41 10.74
N ASP A 54 -5.92 13.12 9.96
CA ASP A 54 -7.18 13.82 10.01
C ASP A 54 -7.89 13.60 11.35
N ALA A 55 -7.89 12.39 11.86
CA ALA A 55 -8.46 12.07 13.17
C ALA A 55 -7.73 12.81 14.29
N ALA A 56 -6.40 12.85 14.24
CA ALA A 56 -5.59 13.60 15.23
C ALA A 56 -5.89 15.09 15.17
N ARG A 57 -6.02 15.63 13.96
CA ARG A 57 -6.34 17.04 13.77
C ARG A 57 -7.72 17.38 14.33
N LYS A 58 -8.71 16.53 14.10
CA LYS A 58 -10.07 16.71 14.64
C LYS A 58 -10.08 16.69 16.17
N VAL A 59 -9.30 15.81 16.77
CA VAL A 59 -9.17 15.75 18.24
C VAL A 59 -8.60 17.05 18.78
N GLU A 60 -7.53 17.57 18.17
CA GLU A 60 -6.92 18.83 18.57
C GLU A 60 -7.90 20.01 18.43
N GLN A 61 -8.62 20.07 17.32
CA GLN A 61 -9.65 21.10 17.11
C GLN A 61 -10.75 21.01 18.16
N GLY A 62 -11.16 19.79 18.51
CA GLY A 62 -12.14 19.57 19.56
C GLY A 62 -11.65 20.04 20.92
N ARG A 63 -10.39 19.82 21.25
CA ARG A 63 -9.79 20.30 22.50
C ARG A 63 -9.75 21.82 22.55
N ALA A 64 -9.34 22.45 21.45
CA ALA A 64 -9.30 23.91 21.36
C ALA A 64 -10.69 24.49 21.53
N GLY A 65 -11.71 23.89 20.92
CA GLY A 65 -13.10 24.30 21.06
C GLY A 65 -13.65 24.09 22.47
N ALA A 66 -13.26 23.00 23.12
CA ALA A 66 -13.69 22.71 24.49
C ALA A 66 -13.03 23.63 25.52
N GLY A 67 -11.88 24.20 25.22
CA GLY A 67 -11.17 25.13 26.09
C GLY A 67 -11.75 26.54 26.10
N LEU A 68 -12.69 26.81 25.22
CA LEU A 68 -13.37 28.08 25.15
C LEU A 68 -14.56 28.14 26.10
#